data_747b46d43de59ab8c64b27a3cb2efd8a
#
_entry.id   747b46d43de59ab8c64b27a3cb2efd8a
#
_cell.length_a   1.000
_cell.length_b   1.000
_cell.length_c   1.000
_cell.angle_alpha   90.00
_cell.angle_beta   90.00
_cell.angle_gamma   90.00
#
_symmetry.space_group_name_H-M   'P 1'
#
loop_
_entity.id
_entity.type
_entity.pdbx_description
1 polymer ?
#
loop_
_entity_poly.entity_id
_entity_poly.type
_entity_poly.pdbx_seq_one_letter_code
_entity_poly.pdbx_strand_id
1 'polypeptide(L)'
;ILKGDLLTLKVIDQEIKSVIKNHLASLPEIMQDQHDKKNSNKMVDLYEKLTQDQFIVSFSGHFSAGKSSIINYLLGKDVLPNSPIPTSANIVRVSSGEGVARVFFNEEQPVEYKEPYDIDMIKDYCMDKDTISRIEISTSEPLLPANSFVLDTPGIDAADDADRLMTESSLHLVDVLYYVMDYNHVQSEVNLYFLKEIQAQGIPMYLIINQIDKHNEAEIPFIEFDNSVKQTFDQWKIKPQKIYYTSALNLDAPH
;
A
#
# COMPACT_ATOMS: atom_id res chain seq x y z
N ILE A 1 -36.48 13.73 2.93
CA ILE A 1 -35.56 13.87 4.09
C ILE A 1 -34.13 13.51 3.65
N LEU A 2 -33.88 12.36 3.02
CA LEU A 2 -32.51 11.88 2.68
C LEU A 2 -31.72 12.76 1.68
N LYS A 3 -32.35 13.52 0.77
CA LYS A 3 -31.63 14.38 -0.18
C LYS A 3 -31.09 15.67 0.44
N GLY A 4 -31.79 16.24 1.42
CA GLY A 4 -31.36 17.44 2.12
C GLY A 4 -30.14 17.19 3.01
N ASP A 5 -30.15 16.05 3.71
CA ASP A 5 -29.05 15.67 4.61
C ASP A 5 -27.76 15.36 3.85
N LEU A 6 -27.86 14.75 2.66
CA LEU A 6 -26.68 14.47 1.81
C LEU A 6 -26.04 15.74 1.22
N LEU A 7 -26.86 16.75 0.88
CA LEU A 7 -26.37 18.04 0.40
C LEU A 7 -25.66 18.82 1.53
N THR A 8 -26.22 18.80 2.72
CA THR A 8 -25.64 19.45 3.90
C THR A 8 -24.31 18.80 4.28
N LEU A 9 -24.23 17.47 4.28
CA LEU A 9 -22.98 16.74 4.53
C LEU A 9 -21.90 17.05 3.50
N LYS A 10 -22.24 17.15 2.21
CA LYS A 10 -21.28 17.52 1.14
C LYS A 10 -20.75 18.95 1.31
N VAL A 11 -21.59 19.89 1.72
CA VAL A 11 -21.18 21.29 1.95
C VAL A 11 -20.22 21.37 3.15
N ILE A 12 -20.53 20.72 4.25
CA ILE A 12 -19.66 20.64 5.43
C ILE A 12 -18.32 19.98 5.08
N ASP A 13 -18.33 18.91 4.29
CA ASP A 13 -17.11 18.23 3.85
C ASP A 13 -16.22 19.16 3.01
N GLN A 14 -16.79 19.95 2.09
CA GLN A 14 -16.05 20.93 1.31
C GLN A 14 -15.47 22.09 2.14
N GLU A 15 -16.23 22.58 3.12
CA GLU A 15 -15.73 23.63 4.03
C GLU A 15 -14.56 23.13 4.88
N ILE A 16 -14.68 21.92 5.45
CA ILE A 16 -13.59 21.30 6.22
C ILE A 16 -12.36 21.08 5.34
N LYS A 17 -12.53 20.55 4.14
CA LYS A 17 -11.43 20.37 3.17
C LYS A 17 -10.72 21.69 2.86
N SER A 18 -11.49 22.77 2.66
CA SER A 18 -10.93 24.11 2.39
C SER A 18 -10.09 24.63 3.56
N VAL A 19 -10.57 24.48 4.80
CA VAL A 19 -9.83 24.88 6.00
C VAL A 19 -8.54 24.09 6.13
N ILE A 20 -8.59 22.76 5.95
CA ILE A 20 -7.41 21.89 6.02
C ILE A 20 -6.41 22.27 4.92
N LYS A 21 -6.86 22.51 3.67
CA LYS A 21 -5.98 22.94 2.57
C LYS A 21 -5.23 24.23 2.91
N ASN A 22 -5.92 25.22 3.47
CA ASN A 22 -5.30 26.50 3.84
C ASN A 22 -4.22 26.31 4.91
N HIS A 23 -4.46 25.46 5.90
CA HIS A 23 -3.45 25.14 6.91
C HIS A 23 -2.27 24.37 6.31
N LEU A 24 -2.51 23.36 5.48
CA LEU A 24 -1.45 22.60 4.82
C LEU A 24 -0.58 23.48 3.92
N ALA A 25 -1.16 24.46 3.24
CA ALA A 25 -0.42 25.39 2.37
C ALA A 25 0.55 26.30 3.14
N SER A 26 0.26 26.65 4.40
CA SER A 26 1.08 27.55 5.21
C SER A 26 2.17 26.83 6.03
N LEU A 27 2.00 25.56 6.34
CA LEU A 27 2.91 24.79 7.19
C LEU A 27 4.31 24.55 6.59
N PRO A 28 4.47 24.27 5.28
CA PRO A 28 5.77 23.99 4.69
C PRO A 28 6.79 25.11 4.90
N GLU A 29 6.40 26.38 4.78
CA GLU A 29 7.29 27.52 5.01
C GLU A 29 7.78 27.55 6.45
N ILE A 30 6.87 27.39 7.42
CA ILE A 30 7.20 27.37 8.85
C ILE A 30 8.16 26.22 9.19
N MET A 31 7.95 25.05 8.58
CA MET A 31 8.79 23.87 8.82
C MET A 31 10.17 23.99 8.17
N GLN A 32 10.27 24.63 7.00
CA GLN A 32 11.55 24.93 6.36
C GLN A 32 12.40 25.87 7.19
N ASP A 33 11.81 26.90 7.75
CA ASP A 33 12.49 27.83 8.67
C ASP A 33 13.03 27.14 9.92
N GLN A 34 12.37 26.07 10.37
CA GLN A 34 12.80 25.21 11.47
C GLN A 34 13.74 24.08 11.06
N HIS A 35 14.19 24.02 9.80
CA HIS A 35 15.06 22.99 9.23
C HIS A 35 14.43 21.58 9.20
N ASP A 36 13.09 21.47 9.26
CA ASP A 36 12.35 20.21 9.19
C ASP A 36 11.85 19.90 7.76
N LYS A 37 12.80 19.66 6.86
CA LYS A 37 12.51 19.36 5.46
C LYS A 37 11.64 18.10 5.27
N LYS A 38 11.83 17.08 6.13
CA LYS A 38 11.09 15.83 6.03
C LYS A 38 9.59 16.03 6.23
N ASN A 39 9.20 16.75 7.27
CA ASN A 39 7.79 17.01 7.52
C ASN A 39 7.22 18.08 6.58
N SER A 40 8.04 19.06 6.15
CA SER A 40 7.65 20.00 5.10
C SER A 40 7.19 19.29 3.82
N ASN A 41 7.96 18.31 3.32
CA ASN A 41 7.60 17.53 2.14
C ASN A 41 6.30 16.75 2.36
N LYS A 42 6.12 16.12 3.53
CA LYS A 42 4.85 15.42 3.85
C LYS A 42 3.63 16.34 3.82
N MET A 43 3.78 17.60 4.24
CA MET A 43 2.67 18.57 4.16
C MET A 43 2.32 18.94 2.72
N VAL A 44 3.34 19.05 1.85
CA VAL A 44 3.13 19.26 0.40
C VAL A 44 2.39 18.06 -0.20
N ASP A 45 2.84 16.85 0.08
CA ASP A 45 2.20 15.62 -0.42
C ASP A 45 0.74 15.52 0.03
N LEU A 46 0.44 15.85 1.30
CA LEU A 46 -0.93 15.85 1.83
C LEU A 46 -1.79 16.93 1.17
N TYR A 47 -1.23 18.10 0.90
CA TYR A 47 -1.92 19.19 0.20
C TYR A 47 -2.30 18.75 -1.23
N GLU A 48 -1.36 18.14 -1.95
CA GLU A 48 -1.61 17.62 -3.30
C GLU A 48 -2.67 16.53 -3.28
N LYS A 49 -2.54 15.55 -2.38
CA LYS A 49 -3.52 14.48 -2.18
C LYS A 49 -4.93 15.03 -1.99
N LEU A 50 -5.08 15.98 -1.06
CA LEU A 50 -6.37 16.57 -0.72
C LEU A 50 -6.93 17.43 -1.88
N THR A 51 -6.03 18.08 -2.63
CA THR A 51 -6.42 18.93 -3.77
C THR A 51 -6.92 18.12 -4.94
N GLN A 52 -6.33 16.95 -5.17
CA GLN A 52 -6.68 16.05 -6.27
C GLN A 52 -7.73 15.00 -5.87
N ASP A 53 -8.27 15.05 -4.65
CA ASP A 53 -9.22 14.07 -4.11
C ASP A 53 -8.72 12.62 -4.25
N GLN A 54 -7.44 12.40 -3.97
CA GLN A 54 -6.82 11.08 -4.14
C GLN A 54 -7.25 10.13 -3.04
N PHE A 55 -7.53 8.86 -3.41
CA PHE A 55 -7.74 7.75 -2.50
C PHE A 55 -6.66 6.70 -2.71
N ILE A 56 -5.92 6.39 -1.65
CA ILE A 56 -4.70 5.58 -1.73
C ILE A 56 -4.84 4.32 -0.89
N VAL A 57 -4.80 3.17 -1.55
CA VAL A 57 -4.78 1.83 -0.95
C VAL A 57 -3.34 1.31 -1.01
N SER A 58 -2.75 1.01 0.13
CA SER A 58 -1.41 0.43 0.19
C SER A 58 -1.45 -1.06 0.46
N PHE A 59 -0.62 -1.81 -0.26
CA PHE A 59 -0.29 -3.20 0.04
C PHE A 59 1.12 -3.25 0.62
N SER A 60 1.23 -3.72 1.85
CA SER A 60 2.49 -3.89 2.56
C SER A 60 2.57 -5.30 3.15
N GLY A 61 3.72 -5.70 3.62
CA GLY A 61 3.89 -7.00 4.27
C GLY A 61 5.22 -7.64 3.95
N HIS A 62 5.42 -8.83 4.49
CA HIS A 62 6.65 -9.59 4.35
C HIS A 62 7.04 -9.83 2.88
N PHE A 63 8.35 -9.92 2.65
CA PHE A 63 8.90 -10.36 1.37
C PHE A 63 8.30 -11.74 0.98
N SER A 64 8.04 -11.96 -0.30
CA SER A 64 7.41 -13.19 -0.82
C SER A 64 6.01 -13.53 -0.28
N ALA A 65 5.36 -12.65 0.46
CA ALA A 65 3.97 -12.86 0.90
C ALA A 65 2.97 -12.86 -0.27
N GLY A 66 3.38 -12.41 -1.47
CA GLY A 66 2.55 -12.42 -2.68
C GLY A 66 1.77 -11.13 -2.91
N LYS A 67 2.27 -9.97 -2.43
CA LYS A 67 1.63 -8.66 -2.61
C LYS A 67 1.32 -8.33 -4.06
N SER A 68 2.34 -8.30 -4.93
CA SER A 68 2.18 -7.97 -6.35
C SER A 68 1.26 -8.94 -7.08
N SER A 69 1.31 -10.24 -6.74
CA SER A 69 0.39 -11.24 -7.31
C SER A 69 -1.07 -10.97 -6.90
N ILE A 70 -1.32 -10.61 -5.64
CA ILE A 70 -2.66 -10.24 -5.18
C ILE A 70 -3.15 -8.97 -5.88
N ILE A 71 -2.29 -7.96 -6.01
CA ILE A 71 -2.63 -6.70 -6.70
C ILE A 71 -3.00 -7.01 -8.16
N ASN A 72 -2.16 -7.75 -8.90
CA ASN A 72 -2.43 -8.13 -10.28
C ASN A 72 -3.75 -8.90 -10.41
N TYR A 73 -4.00 -9.85 -9.51
CA TYR A 73 -5.26 -10.59 -9.49
C TYR A 73 -6.48 -9.67 -9.27
N LEU A 74 -6.41 -8.75 -8.30
CA LEU A 74 -7.50 -7.80 -8.02
C LEU A 74 -7.75 -6.83 -9.18
N LEU A 75 -6.69 -6.44 -9.88
CA LEU A 75 -6.79 -5.57 -11.05
C LEU A 75 -7.22 -6.34 -12.31
N GLY A 76 -7.16 -7.68 -12.30
CA GLY A 76 -7.49 -8.52 -13.46
C GLY A 76 -6.47 -8.43 -14.60
N LYS A 77 -5.28 -7.90 -14.33
CA LYS A 77 -4.20 -7.70 -15.31
C LYS A 77 -2.84 -7.74 -14.62
N ASP A 78 -1.85 -8.29 -15.29
CA ASP A 78 -0.45 -8.23 -14.85
C ASP A 78 0.13 -6.84 -15.11
N VAL A 79 0.02 -5.96 -14.11
CA VAL A 79 0.59 -4.59 -14.13
C VAL A 79 1.85 -4.48 -13.31
N LEU A 80 2.06 -5.39 -12.38
CA LEU A 80 3.24 -5.48 -11.53
C LEU A 80 4.05 -6.73 -11.89
N PRO A 81 5.38 -6.64 -11.88
CA PRO A 81 6.19 -7.82 -12.14
C PRO A 81 6.02 -8.85 -11.02
N ASN A 82 5.76 -10.10 -11.39
CA ASN A 82 5.71 -11.25 -10.49
C ASN A 82 7.04 -12.00 -10.53
N SER A 83 7.71 -12.15 -9.41
CA SER A 83 8.94 -12.94 -9.35
C SER A 83 9.13 -13.53 -7.96
N PRO A 84 9.71 -14.74 -7.84
CA PRO A 84 10.15 -15.29 -6.56
C PRO A 84 11.41 -14.61 -5.99
N ILE A 85 12.06 -13.73 -6.77
CA ILE A 85 13.18 -12.90 -6.32
C ILE A 85 12.63 -11.55 -5.86
N PRO A 86 13.27 -10.83 -4.92
CA PRO A 86 12.85 -9.49 -4.50
C PRO A 86 12.63 -8.59 -5.73
N THR A 87 11.37 -8.25 -6.00
CA THR A 87 11.02 -7.46 -7.20
C THR A 87 10.66 -6.03 -6.88
N SER A 88 10.38 -5.74 -5.61
CA SER A 88 9.96 -4.41 -5.17
C SER A 88 10.96 -3.89 -4.16
N ALA A 89 12.02 -3.27 -4.66
CA ALA A 89 12.94 -2.46 -3.88
C ALA A 89 12.42 -1.03 -3.73
N ASN A 90 11.47 -0.64 -4.59
CA ASN A 90 10.89 0.69 -4.68
C ASN A 90 9.36 0.65 -4.52
N ILE A 91 8.78 1.78 -4.13
CA ILE A 91 7.32 1.95 -4.13
C ILE A 91 6.84 2.02 -5.58
N VAL A 92 5.90 1.16 -5.93
CA VAL A 92 5.21 1.20 -7.23
C VAL A 92 3.79 1.71 -7.01
N ARG A 93 3.45 2.81 -7.69
CA ARG A 93 2.13 3.42 -7.66
C ARG A 93 1.37 3.05 -8.93
N VAL A 94 0.23 2.40 -8.79
CA VAL A 94 -0.64 1.99 -9.90
C VAL A 94 -1.91 2.83 -9.90
N SER A 95 -2.30 3.31 -11.09
CA SER A 95 -3.55 4.05 -11.33
C SER A 95 -4.13 3.72 -12.70
N SER A 96 -5.37 4.13 -12.94
CA SER A 96 -5.95 4.18 -14.30
C SER A 96 -5.71 5.56 -14.90
N GLY A 97 -5.41 5.65 -16.20
CA GLY A 97 -5.13 6.92 -16.85
C GLY A 97 -4.56 6.80 -18.26
N GLU A 98 -3.40 7.38 -18.51
CA GLU A 98 -2.86 7.63 -19.86
C GLU A 98 -2.19 6.42 -20.54
N GLY A 99 -2.02 5.30 -19.86
CA GLY A 99 -1.25 4.16 -20.40
C GLY A 99 0.25 4.46 -20.47
N VAL A 100 0.84 4.85 -19.34
CA VAL A 100 2.25 5.27 -19.24
C VAL A 100 2.87 4.70 -17.98
N ALA A 101 4.06 4.12 -18.08
CA ALA A 101 4.93 3.85 -16.95
C ALA A 101 5.99 4.96 -16.85
N ARG A 102 6.10 5.59 -15.67
CA ARG A 102 7.10 6.62 -15.36
C ARG A 102 8.04 6.12 -14.30
N VAL A 103 9.33 6.21 -14.58
CA VAL A 103 10.40 5.89 -13.64
C VAL A 103 11.05 7.20 -13.19
N PHE A 104 10.99 7.49 -11.89
CA PHE A 104 11.56 8.69 -11.30
C PHE A 104 12.89 8.34 -10.64
N PHE A 105 13.92 9.05 -11.03
CA PHE A 105 15.27 8.91 -10.49
C PHE A 105 15.53 9.94 -9.39
N ASN A 106 16.50 9.67 -8.52
CA ASN A 106 16.88 10.59 -7.44
C ASN A 106 17.50 11.89 -7.96
N GLU A 107 18.32 11.81 -9.02
CA GLU A 107 19.12 12.94 -9.54
C GLU A 107 18.87 13.25 -11.01
N GLU A 108 18.14 12.38 -11.75
CA GLU A 108 17.93 12.51 -13.18
C GLU A 108 16.48 12.85 -13.52
N GLN A 109 16.22 13.21 -14.77
CA GLN A 109 14.87 13.43 -15.27
C GLN A 109 14.11 12.10 -15.36
N PRO A 110 12.80 12.07 -15.11
CA PRO A 110 11.98 10.87 -15.26
C PRO A 110 12.00 10.34 -16.69
N VAL A 111 11.97 9.02 -16.81
CA VAL A 111 11.82 8.32 -18.10
C VAL A 111 10.39 7.79 -18.21
N GLU A 112 9.78 7.97 -19.38
CA GLU A 112 8.42 7.53 -19.69
C GLU A 112 8.41 6.43 -20.74
N TYR A 113 7.59 5.41 -20.48
CA TYR A 113 7.28 4.32 -21.41
C TYR A 113 5.79 4.27 -21.67
N LYS A 114 5.37 4.41 -22.92
CA LYS A 114 3.95 4.33 -23.30
C LYS A 114 3.53 2.90 -23.57
N GLU A 115 2.28 2.56 -23.22
CA GLU A 115 1.69 1.26 -23.57
C GLU A 115 1.65 1.05 -25.10
N PRO A 116 1.92 -0.19 -25.60
CA PRO A 116 2.37 -1.34 -24.81
C PRO A 116 3.86 -1.28 -24.49
N TYR A 117 4.23 -1.49 -23.24
CA TYR A 117 5.62 -1.62 -22.78
C TYR A 117 5.85 -3.00 -22.17
N ASP A 118 7.12 -3.45 -22.15
CA ASP A 118 7.51 -4.70 -21.55
C ASP A 118 7.57 -4.57 -20.02
N ILE A 119 6.75 -5.37 -19.32
CA ILE A 119 6.70 -5.35 -17.86
C ILE A 119 7.99 -5.88 -17.22
N ASP A 120 8.71 -6.76 -17.90
CA ASP A 120 10.01 -7.27 -17.41
C ASP A 120 11.07 -6.15 -17.39
N MET A 121 10.97 -5.18 -18.29
CA MET A 121 11.82 -4.00 -18.26
C MET A 121 11.52 -3.12 -17.03
N ILE A 122 10.26 -2.97 -16.64
CA ILE A 122 9.88 -2.24 -15.42
C ILE A 122 10.40 -2.96 -14.17
N LYS A 123 10.47 -4.29 -14.21
CA LYS A 123 11.02 -5.10 -13.12
C LYS A 123 12.47 -4.74 -12.77
N ASP A 124 13.30 -4.50 -13.76
CA ASP A 124 14.71 -4.13 -13.53
C ASP A 124 14.79 -2.81 -12.75
N TYR A 125 13.94 -1.83 -13.07
CA TYR A 125 13.84 -0.60 -12.30
C TYR A 125 13.27 -0.82 -10.88
N CYS A 126 12.35 -1.73 -10.69
CA CYS A 126 11.82 -2.05 -9.36
C CYS A 126 12.90 -2.58 -8.40
N MET A 127 13.99 -3.15 -8.93
CA MET A 127 15.09 -3.72 -8.14
C MET A 127 16.19 -2.73 -7.79
N ASP A 128 16.25 -1.57 -8.44
CA ASP A 128 17.28 -0.55 -8.21
C ASP A 128 16.88 0.38 -7.07
N LYS A 129 17.48 0.19 -5.88
CA LYS A 129 17.24 1.00 -4.69
C LYS A 129 18.01 2.32 -4.67
N ASP A 130 19.13 2.39 -5.38
CA ASP A 130 20.09 3.48 -5.22
C ASP A 130 19.75 4.66 -6.12
N THR A 131 19.30 4.41 -7.34
CA THR A 131 19.05 5.46 -8.34
C THR A 131 17.59 5.80 -8.53
N ILE A 132 16.66 4.89 -8.21
CA ILE A 132 15.23 5.07 -8.40
C ILE A 132 14.55 5.59 -7.12
N SER A 133 13.75 6.64 -7.25
CA SER A 133 12.96 7.18 -6.13
C SER A 133 11.55 6.59 -6.05
N ARG A 134 10.88 6.40 -7.19
CA ARG A 134 9.56 5.77 -7.30
C ARG A 134 9.25 5.38 -8.72
N ILE A 135 8.27 4.50 -8.87
CA ILE A 135 7.72 4.08 -10.16
C ILE A 135 6.21 4.34 -10.16
N GLU A 136 5.70 4.96 -11.22
CA GLU A 136 4.27 5.19 -11.42
C GLU A 136 3.80 4.47 -12.68
N ILE A 137 2.80 3.62 -12.54
CA ILE A 137 2.17 2.89 -13.64
C ILE A 137 0.73 3.40 -13.78
N SER A 138 0.45 4.05 -14.90
CA SER A 138 -0.89 4.50 -15.27
C SER A 138 -1.36 3.65 -16.45
N THR A 139 -2.30 2.75 -16.23
CA THR A 139 -2.84 1.91 -17.31
C THR A 139 -3.99 2.60 -18.05
N SER A 140 -4.04 2.44 -19.38
CA SER A 140 -5.14 2.95 -20.19
C SER A 140 -6.48 2.24 -19.93
N GLU A 141 -6.46 1.07 -19.32
CA GLU A 141 -7.66 0.35 -18.90
C GLU A 141 -8.23 0.93 -17.60
N PRO A 142 -9.56 1.04 -17.45
CA PRO A 142 -10.19 1.60 -16.25
C PRO A 142 -10.23 0.57 -15.10
N LEU A 143 -9.06 0.11 -14.64
CA LEU A 143 -8.93 -0.91 -13.57
C LEU A 143 -9.28 -0.35 -12.19
N LEU A 144 -9.06 0.95 -11.99
CA LEU A 144 -9.31 1.63 -10.72
C LEU A 144 -10.26 2.82 -10.94
N PRO A 145 -11.06 3.20 -9.93
CA PRO A 145 -11.81 4.45 -9.96
C PRO A 145 -10.88 5.66 -10.20
N ALA A 146 -11.44 6.72 -10.77
CA ALA A 146 -10.70 7.97 -10.95
C ALA A 146 -10.12 8.46 -9.61
N ASN A 147 -8.91 8.98 -9.64
CA ASN A 147 -8.16 9.48 -8.49
C ASN A 147 -7.87 8.41 -7.42
N SER A 148 -8.03 7.12 -7.74
CA SER A 148 -7.66 6.02 -6.86
C SER A 148 -6.32 5.43 -7.27
N PHE A 149 -5.52 5.08 -6.26
CA PHE A 149 -4.17 4.57 -6.44
C PHE A 149 -3.96 3.34 -5.58
N VAL A 150 -3.24 2.37 -6.12
CA VAL A 150 -2.70 1.24 -5.38
C VAL A 150 -1.19 1.43 -5.23
N LEU A 151 -0.69 1.31 -4.01
CA LEU A 151 0.74 1.30 -3.72
C LEU A 151 1.18 -0.13 -3.41
N ASP A 152 2.10 -0.65 -4.21
CA ASP A 152 2.89 -1.83 -3.86
C ASP A 152 4.17 -1.35 -3.18
N THR A 153 4.38 -1.76 -1.93
CA THR A 153 5.54 -1.35 -1.16
C THR A 153 6.57 -2.47 -1.06
N PRO A 154 7.86 -2.13 -0.88
CA PRO A 154 8.89 -3.12 -0.58
C PRO A 154 8.48 -4.05 0.55
N GLY A 155 8.98 -5.29 0.51
CA GLY A 155 8.75 -6.26 1.58
C GLY A 155 9.42 -5.80 2.88
N ILE A 156 8.69 -5.87 3.99
CA ILE A 156 9.24 -5.58 5.31
C ILE A 156 9.93 -6.83 5.80
N ASP A 157 11.25 -6.84 5.73
CA ASP A 157 12.06 -7.91 6.28
C ASP A 157 12.85 -7.41 7.49
N ALA A 158 13.05 -8.28 8.47
CA ALA A 158 13.75 -7.94 9.71
C ALA A 158 15.23 -7.51 9.51
N ALA A 159 15.75 -7.72 8.30
CA ALA A 159 17.15 -7.51 7.97
C ALA A 159 17.44 -6.20 7.22
N ASP A 160 16.40 -5.51 6.71
CA ASP A 160 16.61 -4.30 5.88
C ASP A 160 15.77 -3.11 6.42
N ASP A 161 16.42 -2.27 7.23
CA ASP A 161 15.83 -1.03 7.75
C ASP A 161 15.43 -0.07 6.62
N ALA A 162 16.03 -0.15 5.44
CA ALA A 162 15.74 0.74 4.32
C ALA A 162 14.35 0.47 3.74
N ASP A 163 13.94 -0.80 3.58
CA ASP A 163 12.61 -1.17 3.09
C ASP A 163 11.50 -0.72 4.05
N ARG A 164 11.77 -0.83 5.36
CA ARG A 164 10.88 -0.32 6.40
C ARG A 164 10.75 1.20 6.33
N LEU A 165 11.86 1.92 6.24
CA LEU A 165 11.89 3.39 6.14
C LEU A 165 11.16 3.88 4.88
N MET A 166 11.30 3.18 3.76
CA MET A 166 10.61 3.52 2.52
C MET A 166 9.09 3.35 2.67
N THR A 167 8.64 2.25 3.25
CA THR A 167 7.21 2.04 3.54
C THR A 167 6.69 3.11 4.50
N GLU A 168 7.40 3.41 5.59
CA GLU A 168 7.01 4.44 6.55
C GLU A 168 6.97 5.85 5.94
N SER A 169 7.78 6.13 4.92
CA SER A 169 7.81 7.43 4.24
C SER A 169 6.51 7.73 3.48
N SER A 170 5.78 6.72 3.05
CA SER A 170 4.53 6.85 2.28
C SER A 170 3.25 6.69 3.13
N LEU A 171 3.36 6.20 4.37
CA LEU A 171 2.20 5.89 5.22
C LEU A 171 1.29 7.09 5.48
N HIS A 172 1.83 8.31 5.54
CA HIS A 172 1.03 9.53 5.74
C HIS A 172 0.04 9.80 4.59
N LEU A 173 0.24 9.16 3.42
CA LEU A 173 -0.66 9.26 2.26
C LEU A 173 -1.71 8.14 2.20
N VAL A 174 -1.57 7.11 3.01
CA VAL A 174 -2.40 5.90 2.92
C VAL A 174 -3.76 6.11 3.59
N ASP A 175 -4.84 5.83 2.88
CA ASP A 175 -6.21 5.83 3.42
C ASP A 175 -6.60 4.46 3.98
N VAL A 176 -6.09 3.39 3.34
CA VAL A 176 -6.36 1.99 3.75
C VAL A 176 -5.10 1.17 3.52
N LEU A 177 -4.72 0.36 4.50
CA LEU A 177 -3.62 -0.58 4.41
C LEU A 177 -4.15 -2.01 4.34
N TYR A 178 -3.74 -2.76 3.32
CA TYR A 178 -3.80 -4.21 3.26
C TYR A 178 -2.42 -4.77 3.61
N TYR A 179 -2.32 -5.44 4.76
CA TYR A 179 -1.08 -6.07 5.17
C TYR A 179 -1.11 -7.56 4.81
N VAL A 180 -0.19 -7.95 3.93
CA VAL A 180 -0.12 -9.31 3.37
C VAL A 180 0.94 -10.10 4.11
N MET A 181 0.55 -11.24 4.67
CA MET A 181 1.41 -12.20 5.33
C MET A 181 1.29 -13.55 4.63
N ASP A 182 2.36 -14.31 4.55
CA ASP A 182 2.26 -15.71 4.14
C ASP A 182 1.88 -16.59 5.34
N TYR A 183 1.29 -17.74 5.03
CA TYR A 183 0.76 -18.70 6.00
C TYR A 183 1.75 -19.06 7.13
N ASN A 184 3.05 -19.18 6.83
CA ASN A 184 4.05 -19.63 7.80
C ASN A 184 4.53 -18.53 8.76
N HIS A 185 4.37 -17.25 8.38
CA HIS A 185 4.95 -16.11 9.11
C HIS A 185 3.91 -15.17 9.74
N VAL A 186 2.63 -15.60 9.82
CA VAL A 186 1.54 -14.76 10.35
C VAL A 186 1.84 -14.21 11.74
N GLN A 187 2.39 -15.04 12.61
CA GLN A 187 2.63 -14.71 14.03
C GLN A 187 4.07 -14.28 14.31
N SER A 188 4.84 -13.88 13.28
CA SER A 188 6.19 -13.39 13.49
C SER A 188 6.20 -12.06 14.25
N GLU A 189 7.14 -11.88 15.17
CA GLU A 189 7.25 -10.65 15.96
C GLU A 189 7.41 -9.41 15.08
N VAL A 190 8.13 -9.51 13.97
CA VAL A 190 8.32 -8.40 13.02
C VAL A 190 6.98 -7.92 12.50
N ASN A 191 6.11 -8.83 12.04
CA ASN A 191 4.78 -8.50 11.58
C ASN A 191 3.95 -7.83 12.69
N LEU A 192 3.98 -8.40 13.89
CA LEU A 192 3.19 -7.92 15.03
C LEU A 192 3.62 -6.52 15.49
N TYR A 193 4.92 -6.23 15.53
CA TYR A 193 5.43 -4.89 15.84
C TYR A 193 5.01 -3.87 14.78
N PHE A 194 5.18 -4.18 13.51
CA PHE A 194 4.77 -3.29 12.43
C PHE A 194 3.26 -2.99 12.46
N LEU A 195 2.42 -4.01 12.64
CA LEU A 195 0.98 -3.84 12.75
C LEU A 195 0.58 -2.94 13.93
N LYS A 196 1.29 -3.01 15.05
CA LYS A 196 1.08 -2.09 16.18
C LYS A 196 1.43 -0.64 15.83
N GLU A 197 2.51 -0.42 15.11
CA GLU A 197 2.91 0.91 14.66
C GLU A 197 1.87 1.52 13.70
N ILE A 198 1.38 0.73 12.74
CA ILE A 198 0.31 1.16 11.83
C ILE A 198 -0.97 1.50 12.60
N GLN A 199 -1.36 0.65 13.54
CA GLN A 199 -2.54 0.90 14.38
C GLN A 199 -2.41 2.19 15.19
N ALA A 200 -1.21 2.48 15.70
CA ALA A 200 -0.94 3.71 16.45
C ALA A 200 -1.08 4.98 15.59
N GLN A 201 -0.89 4.86 14.28
CA GLN A 201 -1.10 5.96 13.32
C GLN A 201 -2.58 6.16 12.93
N GLY A 202 -3.47 5.25 13.37
CA GLY A 202 -4.91 5.34 13.08
C GLY A 202 -5.30 4.95 11.66
N ILE A 203 -4.42 4.32 10.89
CA ILE A 203 -4.70 3.88 9.52
C ILE A 203 -5.60 2.65 9.56
N PRO A 204 -6.76 2.64 8.85
CA PRO A 204 -7.59 1.45 8.71
C PRO A 204 -6.80 0.31 8.10
N MET A 205 -6.77 -0.84 8.79
CA MET A 205 -5.89 -1.95 8.46
C MET A 205 -6.71 -3.22 8.23
N TYR A 206 -6.47 -3.88 7.10
CA TYR A 206 -6.99 -5.19 6.74
C TYR A 206 -5.82 -6.18 6.64
N LEU A 207 -6.00 -7.40 7.10
CA LEU A 207 -4.98 -8.44 7.03
C LEU A 207 -5.33 -9.45 5.95
N ILE A 208 -4.35 -9.84 5.14
CA ILE A 208 -4.46 -10.90 4.15
C ILE A 208 -3.43 -11.97 4.52
N ILE A 209 -3.92 -13.13 4.92
CA ILE A 209 -3.09 -14.32 5.14
C ILE A 209 -3.15 -15.12 3.85
N ASN A 210 -2.09 -14.98 3.06
CA ASN A 210 -1.95 -15.60 1.74
C ASN A 210 -1.25 -16.95 1.84
N GLN A 211 -1.28 -17.70 0.74
CA GLN A 211 -0.68 -19.03 0.63
C GLN A 211 -1.34 -20.06 1.57
N ILE A 212 -2.64 -19.92 1.79
CA ILE A 212 -3.40 -20.84 2.63
C ILE A 212 -3.47 -22.27 2.04
N ASP A 213 -3.11 -22.43 0.77
CA ASP A 213 -2.90 -23.74 0.13
C ASP A 213 -1.79 -24.58 0.80
N LYS A 214 -0.91 -23.95 1.60
CA LYS A 214 0.07 -24.64 2.43
C LYS A 214 -0.52 -25.25 3.71
N HIS A 215 -1.76 -24.89 4.04
CA HIS A 215 -2.44 -25.42 5.22
C HIS A 215 -2.71 -26.92 5.07
N ASN A 216 -2.39 -27.70 6.11
CA ASN A 216 -2.63 -29.11 6.15
C ASN A 216 -3.69 -29.44 7.23
N GLU A 217 -4.92 -29.64 6.79
CA GLU A 217 -6.07 -29.95 7.66
C GLU A 217 -5.85 -31.22 8.50
N ALA A 218 -5.00 -32.16 8.04
CA ALA A 218 -4.69 -33.38 8.77
C ALA A 218 -3.72 -33.14 9.95
N GLU A 219 -2.96 -32.06 9.93
CA GLU A 219 -2.05 -31.70 11.01
C GLU A 219 -2.73 -30.82 12.05
N ILE A 220 -3.44 -29.80 11.60
CA ILE A 220 -4.17 -28.85 12.45
C ILE A 220 -5.47 -28.48 11.73
N PRO A 221 -6.66 -28.61 12.36
CA PRO A 221 -7.90 -28.11 11.79
C PRO A 221 -7.83 -26.60 11.53
N PHE A 222 -8.36 -26.13 10.38
CA PHE A 222 -8.32 -24.71 10.02
C PHE A 222 -8.90 -23.79 11.11
N ILE A 223 -9.97 -24.25 11.77
CA ILE A 223 -10.58 -23.49 12.87
C ILE A 223 -9.63 -23.27 14.05
N GLU A 224 -8.75 -24.23 14.34
CA GLU A 224 -7.74 -24.08 15.39
C GLU A 224 -6.63 -23.11 14.97
N PHE A 225 -6.20 -23.17 13.71
CA PHE A 225 -5.27 -22.19 13.15
C PHE A 225 -5.85 -20.77 13.21
N ASP A 226 -7.07 -20.54 12.73
CA ASP A 226 -7.76 -19.25 12.76
C ASP A 226 -7.90 -18.71 14.19
N ASN A 227 -8.29 -19.58 15.15
CA ASN A 227 -8.37 -19.20 16.57
C ASN A 227 -7.01 -18.81 17.15
N SER A 228 -5.95 -19.54 16.81
CA SER A 228 -4.58 -19.23 17.24
C SER A 228 -4.12 -17.85 16.73
N VAL A 229 -4.38 -17.56 15.45
CA VAL A 229 -4.08 -16.28 14.83
C VAL A 229 -4.82 -15.14 15.54
N LYS A 230 -6.14 -15.27 15.72
CA LYS A 230 -6.96 -14.29 16.42
C LYS A 230 -6.50 -14.06 17.86
N GLN A 231 -6.20 -15.14 18.58
CA GLN A 231 -5.69 -15.06 19.96
C GLN A 231 -4.37 -14.30 20.03
N THR A 232 -3.46 -14.50 19.08
CA THR A 232 -2.18 -13.77 19.01
C THR A 232 -2.44 -12.28 18.80
N PHE A 233 -3.31 -11.91 17.86
CA PHE A 233 -3.65 -10.50 17.63
C PHE A 233 -4.32 -9.85 18.85
N ASP A 234 -5.18 -10.57 19.55
CA ASP A 234 -5.81 -10.10 20.79
C ASP A 234 -4.78 -9.88 21.91
N GLN A 235 -3.84 -10.81 22.09
CA GLN A 235 -2.74 -10.66 23.07
C GLN A 235 -1.86 -9.44 22.78
N TRP A 236 -1.59 -9.18 21.50
CA TRP A 236 -0.83 -8.03 21.04
C TRP A 236 -1.68 -6.75 20.95
N LYS A 237 -2.99 -6.83 21.21
CA LYS A 237 -3.96 -5.73 21.08
C LYS A 237 -4.00 -5.13 19.66
N ILE A 238 -3.79 -5.96 18.66
CA ILE A 238 -3.92 -5.60 17.25
C ILE A 238 -5.37 -5.81 16.83
N LYS A 239 -5.99 -4.77 16.27
CA LYS A 239 -7.42 -4.75 15.90
C LYS A 239 -7.59 -4.44 14.42
N PRO A 240 -7.41 -5.41 13.52
CA PRO A 240 -7.68 -5.22 12.11
C PRO A 240 -9.18 -5.05 11.86
N GLN A 241 -9.55 -4.37 10.78
CA GLN A 241 -10.93 -4.26 10.33
C GLN A 241 -11.49 -5.63 9.93
N LYS A 242 -10.66 -6.44 9.26
CA LYS A 242 -10.98 -7.81 8.84
C LYS A 242 -9.71 -8.59 8.54
N ILE A 243 -9.81 -9.92 8.64
CA ILE A 243 -8.79 -10.88 8.22
C ILE A 243 -9.36 -11.66 7.03
N TYR A 244 -8.58 -11.78 5.95
CA TYR A 244 -8.87 -12.57 4.77
C TYR A 244 -7.85 -13.69 4.66
N TYR A 245 -8.32 -14.86 4.23
CA TYR A 245 -7.48 -16.02 3.91
C TYR A 245 -7.52 -16.23 2.41
N THR A 246 -6.36 -16.30 1.76
CA THR A 246 -6.27 -16.33 0.29
C THR A 246 -5.19 -17.31 -0.18
N SER A 247 -5.37 -17.81 -1.41
CA SER A 247 -4.32 -18.49 -2.17
C SER A 247 -4.29 -17.90 -3.58
N ALA A 248 -3.16 -17.32 -3.96
CA ALA A 248 -2.96 -16.84 -5.33
C ALA A 248 -2.76 -17.99 -6.34
N LEU A 249 -2.46 -19.19 -5.86
CA LEU A 249 -2.24 -20.38 -6.71
C LEU A 249 -3.49 -21.26 -6.85
N ASN A 250 -4.42 -21.19 -5.91
CA ASN A 250 -5.62 -22.02 -5.90
C ASN A 250 -6.85 -21.16 -5.63
N LEU A 251 -7.49 -20.70 -6.71
CA LEU A 251 -8.67 -19.83 -6.68
C LEU A 251 -9.94 -20.54 -6.16
N ASP A 252 -9.92 -21.87 -6.12
CA ASP A 252 -11.03 -22.71 -5.67
C ASP A 252 -10.86 -23.21 -4.22
N ALA A 253 -9.89 -22.67 -3.48
CA ALA A 253 -9.67 -23.04 -2.09
C ALA A 253 -10.89 -22.63 -1.23
N PRO A 254 -11.52 -23.54 -0.48
CA PRO A 254 -12.82 -23.35 0.17
C PRO A 254 -12.78 -22.56 1.50
N HIS A 255 -12.05 -21.45 1.57
CA HIS A 255 -11.92 -20.70 2.84
C HIS A 255 -12.22 -19.22 2.72
#